data_bcc285b9b3cc2925fb88894beab15096
#
_entry.id   bcc285b9b3cc2925fb88894beab15096
#
_cell.length_a   1.000
_cell.length_b   1.000
_cell.length_c   1.000
_cell.angle_alpha   90.00
_cell.angle_beta   90.00
_cell.angle_gamma   90.00
#
_symmetry.space_group_name_H-M   'P 1'
#
loop_
_entity.id
_entity.type
_entity.pdbx_description
1 polymer ?
#
loop_
_entity_poly.entity_id
_entity_poly.type
_entity_poly.pdbx_seq_one_letter_code
_entity_poly.pdbx_strand_id
1 'polypeptide(L)'
;MTDRHRISSGSRFEAEMGYSRAVVDGDWIFVSGTTGFDYATGTIADDVVAQCAQTLDNIGAALDEAGFGFTDAVRVRYILPRAEDFEPCWPLLRARFGDAPPAATMMVAGLADPRMRIEIELTGKRQR
;
A
#
# COMPACT_ATOMS: atom_id res chain seq x y z
N MET A 1 16.87 1.51 23.55
CA MET A 1 17.18 1.22 22.15
C MET A 1 15.89 1.09 21.34
N THR A 2 15.82 1.71 20.20
CA THR A 2 14.62 1.64 19.37
C THR A 2 14.84 0.63 18.25
N ASP A 3 13.81 -0.18 17.96
CA ASP A 3 13.80 -1.10 16.84
C ASP A 3 13.17 -0.45 15.61
N ARG A 4 13.35 0.86 15.46
CA ARG A 4 12.75 1.58 14.36
C ARG A 4 13.68 1.60 13.15
N HIS A 5 13.17 1.20 12.01
CA HIS A 5 13.90 1.30 10.76
C HIS A 5 12.94 1.59 9.60
N ARG A 6 13.50 2.00 8.47
CA ARG A 6 12.74 2.49 7.34
C ARG A 6 12.99 1.63 6.12
N ILE A 7 11.92 1.44 5.33
CA ILE A 7 11.94 0.69 4.08
C ILE A 7 11.81 1.68 2.94
N SER A 8 12.64 1.56 1.92
CA SER A 8 12.55 2.38 0.72
C SER A 8 12.18 1.51 -0.48
N SER A 9 11.33 2.02 -1.36
CA SER A 9 11.02 1.37 -2.62
C SER A 9 11.94 1.82 -3.75
N GLY A 10 12.79 2.81 -3.49
CA GLY A 10 13.59 3.45 -4.52
C GLY A 10 12.85 4.52 -5.30
N SER A 11 11.60 4.83 -4.94
CA SER A 11 10.84 5.89 -5.57
C SER A 11 11.47 7.25 -5.27
N ARG A 12 11.63 8.09 -6.30
CA ARG A 12 12.15 9.45 -6.13
C ARG A 12 11.25 10.29 -5.23
N PHE A 13 9.96 10.01 -5.18
CA PHE A 13 9.01 10.78 -4.37
C PHE A 13 9.38 10.72 -2.88
N GLU A 14 9.94 9.60 -2.43
CA GLU A 14 10.33 9.45 -1.03
C GLU A 14 11.37 10.47 -0.62
N ALA A 15 12.44 10.61 -1.40
CA ALA A 15 13.50 11.55 -1.11
C ALA A 15 13.05 13.01 -1.29
N GLU A 16 12.32 13.28 -2.35
CA GLU A 16 11.87 14.66 -2.66
C GLU A 16 10.86 15.18 -1.65
N MET A 17 9.98 14.33 -1.15
CA MET A 17 8.92 14.71 -0.22
C MET A 17 9.26 14.45 1.24
N GLY A 18 10.30 13.69 1.52
CA GLY A 18 10.74 13.45 2.88
C GLY A 18 9.93 12.36 3.60
N TYR A 19 9.64 11.25 2.91
CA TYR A 19 8.96 10.11 3.55
C TYR A 19 9.62 8.78 3.15
N SER A 20 9.26 7.72 3.86
CA SER A 20 9.70 6.36 3.58
C SER A 20 8.54 5.54 3.04
N ARG A 21 8.82 4.46 2.28
CA ARG A 21 7.76 3.56 1.84
C ARG A 21 7.07 2.91 3.02
N ALA A 22 7.83 2.55 4.04
CA ALA A 22 7.28 2.01 5.27
C ALA A 22 8.20 2.33 6.43
N VAL A 23 7.63 2.35 7.63
CA VAL A 23 8.38 2.49 8.88
C VAL A 23 8.05 1.29 9.74
N VAL A 24 9.08 0.59 10.22
CA VAL A 24 8.95 -0.50 11.18
C VAL A 24 9.33 0.04 12.55
N ASP A 25 8.49 -0.23 13.54
CA ASP A 25 8.74 0.17 14.92
C ASP A 25 8.37 -1.02 15.82
N GLY A 26 9.37 -1.82 16.19
CA GLY A 26 9.14 -3.04 16.95
C GLY A 26 8.28 -4.03 16.18
N ASP A 27 7.11 -4.36 16.72
CA ASP A 27 6.15 -5.27 16.09
C ASP A 27 5.23 -4.60 15.09
N TRP A 28 5.31 -3.27 14.94
CA TRP A 28 4.43 -2.50 14.07
C TRP A 28 5.09 -2.16 12.75
N ILE A 29 4.31 -2.14 11.69
CA ILE A 29 4.71 -1.57 10.40
C ILE A 29 3.65 -0.57 9.93
N PHE A 30 4.11 0.55 9.44
CA PHE A 30 3.28 1.61 8.87
C PHE A 30 3.69 1.76 7.42
N VAL A 31 2.84 1.30 6.50
CA VAL A 31 3.09 1.40 5.07
C VAL A 31 2.42 2.66 4.56
N SER A 32 3.21 3.54 3.97
CA SER A 32 2.73 4.79 3.38
C SER A 32 1.72 4.55 2.27
N GLY A 33 0.94 5.56 1.97
CA GLY A 33 0.08 5.53 0.80
C GLY A 33 0.86 5.07 -0.42
N THR A 34 0.41 3.98 -1.03
CA THR A 34 1.10 3.30 -2.11
C THR A 34 0.18 3.25 -3.32
N THR A 35 0.71 3.54 -4.49
CA THR A 35 -0.05 3.54 -5.74
C THR A 35 0.52 2.53 -6.72
N GLY A 36 -0.09 2.45 -7.90
CA GLY A 36 0.24 1.43 -8.88
C GLY A 36 1.39 1.76 -9.81
N PHE A 37 2.35 2.58 -9.38
CA PHE A 37 3.56 2.80 -10.17
C PHE A 37 4.46 1.58 -10.13
N ASP A 38 5.02 1.24 -11.28
CA ASP A 38 6.16 0.34 -11.35
C ASP A 38 7.41 1.20 -11.08
N TYR A 39 8.03 1.02 -9.93
CA TYR A 39 9.17 1.86 -9.52
C TYR A 39 10.41 1.65 -10.37
N ALA A 40 10.53 0.49 -11.02
CA ALA A 40 11.68 0.21 -11.87
C ALA A 40 11.64 1.01 -13.18
N THR A 41 10.43 1.25 -13.71
CA THR A 41 10.24 1.91 -15.01
C THR A 41 9.66 3.32 -14.88
N GLY A 42 9.06 3.65 -13.73
CA GLY A 42 8.38 4.92 -13.53
C GLY A 42 7.04 5.01 -14.26
N THR A 43 6.48 3.89 -14.68
CA THR A 43 5.22 3.85 -15.44
C THR A 43 4.06 3.41 -14.57
N ILE A 44 2.85 3.73 -14.98
CA ILE A 44 1.61 3.35 -14.31
C ILE A 44 0.57 2.97 -15.36
N ALA A 45 -0.15 1.89 -15.12
CA ALA A 45 -1.21 1.45 -16.02
C ALA A 45 -2.43 2.38 -15.94
N ASP A 46 -3.20 2.48 -17.02
CA ASP A 46 -4.43 3.29 -17.04
C ASP A 46 -5.58 2.61 -16.31
N ASP A 47 -5.63 1.29 -16.31
CA ASP A 47 -6.71 0.50 -15.74
C ASP A 47 -6.60 0.41 -14.22
N VAL A 48 -7.70 0.67 -13.49
CA VAL A 48 -7.68 0.66 -12.03
C VAL A 48 -7.38 -0.73 -11.45
N VAL A 49 -7.86 -1.80 -12.10
CA VAL A 49 -7.58 -3.16 -11.62
C VAL A 49 -6.10 -3.48 -11.74
N ALA A 50 -5.48 -3.10 -12.86
CA ALA A 50 -4.04 -3.26 -13.04
C ALA A 50 -3.26 -2.41 -12.04
N GLN A 51 -3.70 -1.17 -11.79
CA GLN A 51 -3.08 -0.34 -10.75
C GLN A 51 -3.21 -0.97 -9.37
N CYS A 52 -4.36 -1.53 -9.05
CA CYS A 52 -4.60 -2.20 -7.77
C CYS A 52 -3.65 -3.39 -7.59
N ALA A 53 -3.49 -4.21 -8.62
CA ALA A 53 -2.57 -5.35 -8.59
C ALA A 53 -1.14 -4.89 -8.32
N GLN A 54 -0.66 -3.86 -9.05
CA GLN A 54 0.68 -3.32 -8.85
C GLN A 54 0.84 -2.69 -7.47
N THR A 55 -0.20 -1.99 -6.99
CA THR A 55 -0.19 -1.39 -5.64
C THR A 55 0.01 -2.48 -4.58
N LEU A 56 -0.74 -3.58 -4.69
CA LEU A 56 -0.62 -4.69 -3.75
C LEU A 56 0.76 -5.36 -3.84
N ASP A 57 1.32 -5.50 -5.04
CA ASP A 57 2.67 -6.02 -5.21
C ASP A 57 3.70 -5.09 -4.56
N ASN A 58 3.54 -3.78 -4.72
CA ASN A 58 4.44 -2.80 -4.09
C ASN A 58 4.38 -2.88 -2.57
N ILE A 59 3.17 -3.02 -2.01
CA ILE A 59 2.99 -3.19 -0.56
C ILE A 59 3.60 -4.53 -0.12
N GLY A 60 3.35 -5.60 -0.88
CA GLY A 60 3.89 -6.93 -0.59
C GLY A 60 5.41 -6.93 -0.53
N ALA A 61 6.07 -6.21 -1.45
CA ALA A 61 7.52 -6.09 -1.45
C ALA A 61 8.03 -5.39 -0.18
N ALA A 62 7.36 -4.33 0.25
CA ALA A 62 7.72 -3.63 1.48
C ALA A 62 7.52 -4.51 2.71
N LEU A 63 6.41 -5.24 2.76
CA LEU A 63 6.14 -6.17 3.86
C LEU A 63 7.18 -7.28 3.92
N ASP A 64 7.52 -7.89 2.77
CA ASP A 64 8.51 -8.96 2.69
C ASP A 64 9.87 -8.48 3.19
N GLU A 65 10.32 -7.32 2.75
CA GLU A 65 11.59 -6.75 3.17
C GLU A 65 11.63 -6.54 4.68
N ALA A 66 10.50 -6.19 5.28
CA ALA A 66 10.39 -5.91 6.71
C ALA A 66 10.10 -7.16 7.55
N GLY A 67 9.87 -8.31 6.93
CA GLY A 67 9.56 -9.55 7.64
C GLY A 67 8.10 -9.61 8.13
N PHE A 68 7.19 -8.96 7.42
CA PHE A 68 5.75 -9.00 7.68
C PHE A 68 5.02 -9.65 6.52
N GLY A 69 3.75 -9.99 6.71
CA GLY A 69 2.87 -10.46 5.65
C GLY A 69 1.54 -9.72 5.66
N PHE A 70 0.71 -9.95 4.65
CA PHE A 70 -0.62 -9.35 4.59
C PHE A 70 -1.49 -9.78 5.76
N THR A 71 -1.25 -10.95 6.33
CA THR A 71 -2.00 -11.43 7.51
C THR A 71 -1.70 -10.64 8.77
N ASP A 72 -0.64 -9.86 8.78
CA ASP A 72 -0.31 -8.97 9.89
C ASP A 72 -1.05 -7.63 9.82
N ALA A 73 -1.74 -7.35 8.72
CA ALA A 73 -2.46 -6.09 8.56
C ALA A 73 -3.60 -5.98 9.57
N VAL A 74 -3.64 -4.86 10.29
CA VAL A 74 -4.71 -4.56 11.25
C VAL A 74 -5.63 -3.46 10.76
N ARG A 75 -5.14 -2.59 9.88
CA ARG A 75 -5.93 -1.52 9.27
C ARG A 75 -5.45 -1.26 7.85
N VAL A 76 -6.41 -1.11 6.94
CA VAL A 76 -6.13 -0.74 5.56
C VAL A 76 -7.05 0.42 5.19
N ARG A 77 -6.51 1.39 4.48
CA ARG A 77 -7.29 2.51 3.98
C ARG A 77 -7.13 2.61 2.48
N TYR A 78 -8.27 2.69 1.79
CA TYR A 78 -8.33 2.78 0.32
C TYR A 78 -8.79 4.18 -0.05
N ILE A 79 -8.04 4.85 -0.92
CA ILE A 79 -8.38 6.19 -1.40
C ILE A 79 -8.48 6.13 -2.92
N LEU A 80 -9.65 6.50 -3.46
CA LEU A 80 -9.90 6.48 -4.89
C LEU A 80 -10.57 7.77 -5.33
N PRO A 81 -10.13 8.38 -6.44
CA PRO A 81 -10.82 9.56 -6.99
C PRO A 81 -12.25 9.28 -7.43
N ARG A 82 -12.55 8.02 -7.81
CA ARG A 82 -13.87 7.64 -8.30
C ARG A 82 -14.37 6.42 -7.55
N ALA A 83 -15.53 6.56 -6.91
CA ALA A 83 -16.11 5.49 -6.08
C ALA A 83 -16.37 4.21 -6.87
N GLU A 84 -16.79 4.31 -8.14
CA GLU A 84 -17.10 3.16 -8.99
C GLU A 84 -15.90 2.32 -9.34
N ASP A 85 -14.69 2.80 -9.13
CA ASP A 85 -13.45 2.05 -9.40
C ASP A 85 -13.13 1.04 -8.30
N PHE A 86 -13.79 1.10 -7.14
CA PHE A 86 -13.45 0.25 -6.01
C PHE A 86 -13.92 -1.20 -6.17
N GLU A 87 -15.19 -1.41 -6.51
CA GLU A 87 -15.74 -2.76 -6.62
C GLU A 87 -14.96 -3.68 -7.56
N PRO A 88 -14.50 -3.20 -8.75
CA PRO A 88 -13.68 -4.04 -9.62
C PRO A 88 -12.39 -4.56 -8.98
N CYS A 89 -11.90 -3.90 -7.93
CA CYS A 89 -10.68 -4.32 -7.24
C CYS A 89 -10.94 -5.36 -6.14
N TRP A 90 -12.17 -5.57 -5.72
CA TRP A 90 -12.49 -6.43 -4.59
C TRP A 90 -11.92 -7.85 -4.68
N PRO A 91 -11.94 -8.53 -5.84
CA PRO A 91 -11.35 -9.87 -5.91
C PRO A 91 -9.85 -9.89 -5.55
N LEU A 92 -9.11 -8.86 -5.96
CA LEU A 92 -7.68 -8.75 -5.64
C LEU A 92 -7.46 -8.51 -4.16
N LEU A 93 -8.30 -7.67 -3.56
CA LEU A 93 -8.23 -7.37 -2.12
C LEU A 93 -8.56 -8.60 -1.30
N ARG A 94 -9.61 -9.34 -1.68
CA ARG A 94 -9.99 -10.60 -1.03
C ARG A 94 -8.86 -11.62 -1.08
N ALA A 95 -8.16 -11.70 -2.21
CA ALA A 95 -7.06 -12.65 -2.36
C ALA A 95 -5.91 -12.37 -1.39
N ARG A 96 -5.67 -11.10 -1.05
CA ARG A 96 -4.59 -10.72 -0.15
C ARG A 96 -4.99 -10.70 1.32
N PHE A 97 -6.21 -10.25 1.62
CA PHE A 97 -6.66 -9.99 2.99
C PHE A 97 -7.69 -10.98 3.51
N GLY A 98 -8.26 -11.82 2.63
CA GLY A 98 -9.43 -12.62 2.99
C GLY A 98 -9.22 -13.63 4.11
N ASP A 99 -7.98 -14.12 4.31
CA ASP A 99 -7.68 -15.08 5.38
C ASP A 99 -7.58 -14.42 6.76
N ALA A 100 -7.27 -13.13 6.80
CA ALA A 100 -7.16 -12.37 8.05
C ALA A 100 -7.61 -10.93 7.76
N PRO A 101 -8.93 -10.69 7.62
CA PRO A 101 -9.45 -9.40 7.18
C PRO A 101 -9.14 -8.27 8.16
N PRO A 102 -8.48 -7.20 7.70
CA PRO A 102 -8.19 -6.05 8.56
C PRO A 102 -9.40 -5.14 8.71
N ALA A 103 -9.35 -4.23 9.67
CA ALA A 103 -10.28 -3.10 9.69
C ALA A 103 -10.00 -2.25 8.45
N ALA A 104 -11.03 -1.78 7.78
CA ALA A 104 -10.86 -1.07 6.52
C ALA A 104 -11.75 0.15 6.42
N THR A 105 -11.27 1.17 5.71
CA THR A 105 -12.04 2.36 5.35
C THR A 105 -11.74 2.68 3.90
N MET A 106 -12.78 3.03 3.14
CA MET A 106 -12.66 3.52 1.78
C MET A 106 -13.07 4.98 1.74
N MET A 107 -12.27 5.80 1.06
CA MET A 107 -12.52 7.24 0.92
C MET A 107 -12.43 7.63 -0.54
N VAL A 108 -13.29 8.56 -0.94
CA VAL A 108 -13.20 9.20 -2.26
C VAL A 108 -12.48 10.52 -2.09
N ALA A 109 -11.34 10.67 -2.76
CA ALA A 109 -10.54 11.88 -2.73
C ALA A 109 -9.61 11.93 -3.94
N GLY A 110 -9.23 13.13 -4.35
CA GLY A 110 -8.20 13.30 -5.36
C GLY A 110 -6.85 12.81 -4.87
N LEU A 111 -6.01 12.36 -5.78
CA LEU A 111 -4.67 11.89 -5.49
C LEU A 111 -3.62 12.84 -6.07
N ALA A 112 -2.36 12.64 -5.69
CA ALA A 112 -1.29 13.58 -6.01
C ALA A 112 -0.99 13.68 -7.50
N ASP A 113 -1.18 12.59 -8.24
CA ASP A 113 -0.94 12.56 -9.69
C ASP A 113 -2.25 12.16 -10.37
N PRO A 114 -2.66 12.85 -11.45
CA PRO A 114 -3.94 12.57 -12.11
C PRO A 114 -4.04 11.17 -12.73
N ARG A 115 -2.93 10.48 -12.92
CA ARG A 115 -2.93 9.10 -13.41
C ARG A 115 -3.24 8.09 -12.32
N MET A 116 -3.09 8.46 -11.05
CA MET A 116 -3.38 7.58 -9.92
C MET A 116 -4.88 7.39 -9.76
N ARG A 117 -5.32 6.13 -9.76
CA ARG A 117 -6.74 5.78 -9.62
C ARG A 117 -7.04 5.05 -8.33
N ILE A 118 -6.01 4.59 -7.62
CA ILE A 118 -6.16 3.99 -6.29
C ILE A 118 -4.87 4.20 -5.50
N GLU A 119 -5.04 4.46 -4.22
CA GLU A 119 -3.96 4.51 -3.25
C GLU A 119 -4.37 3.68 -2.04
N ILE A 120 -3.43 2.89 -1.52
CA ILE A 120 -3.68 2.01 -0.38
C ILE A 120 -2.61 2.27 0.67
N GLU A 121 -3.04 2.49 1.92
CA GLU A 121 -2.12 2.54 3.06
C GLU A 121 -2.48 1.44 4.04
N LEU A 122 -1.48 0.93 4.76
CA LEU A 122 -1.64 -0.24 5.61
C LEU A 122 -0.87 -0.06 6.91
N THR A 123 -1.52 -0.43 8.00
CA THR A 123 -0.87 -0.56 9.30
C THR A 123 -0.92 -2.02 9.70
N GLY A 124 0.22 -2.58 10.08
CA GLY A 124 0.32 -3.97 10.50
C GLY A 124 0.96 -4.11 11.86
N LYS A 125 0.66 -5.22 12.51
CA LYS A 125 1.30 -5.59 13.77
C LYS A 125 1.63 -7.07 13.70
N ARG A 126 2.90 -7.40 13.97
CA ARG A 126 3.36 -8.80 13.95
C ARG A 126 2.60 -9.59 14.98
N GLN A 127 2.11 -10.75 14.59
CA GLN A 127 1.43 -11.66 15.49
C GLN A 127 2.47 -12.39 16.37
N ARG A 128 2.10 -12.66 17.61
CA ARG A 128 2.95 -13.38 18.55
C ARG A 128 2.22 -14.58 19.13
#